data_8435a76f3f7d9c9ce4c686f6a7b8ab53
#
_entry.id   8435a76f3f7d9c9ce4c686f6a7b8ab53
#
_cell.length_a   1.000
_cell.length_b   1.000
_cell.length_c   1.000
_cell.angle_alpha   90.00
_cell.angle_beta   90.00
_cell.angle_gamma   90.00
#
_symmetry.space_group_name_H-M   'P 1'
#
loop_
_entity.id
_entity.type
_entity.pdbx_description
1 polymer ?
#
loop_
_entity_poly.entity_id
_entity_poly.type
_entity_poly.pdbx_seq_one_letter_code
_entity_poly.pdbx_strand_id
1 'polypeptide(L)'
;ALEHGYGCGVAIDAPDAIIPIRTLRHISLNPNFGGEVMVVSLGCEKLQPERLLPPGTIPIVDERAIADVGENATPPLDVVVLQDEAHVGFMSMVESILRQAELHLERLNDRRRVTVPASALVVGVQCGGSDAFSGVTANPAVGFCTDLLVRAGATVMFSEVTEVRDGIDQLTSRAATPEVAAAMIRE
;
A
#
# COMPACT_ATOMS: atom_id res chain seq x y z
N ALA A 1 3.15 1.92 10.72
CA ALA A 1 4.49 1.79 10.15
C ALA A 1 4.61 0.46 9.43
N LEU A 2 5.35 0.43 8.31
CA LEU A 2 5.75 -0.79 7.63
C LEU A 2 7.23 -1.04 7.89
N GLU A 3 7.54 -2.25 8.29
CA GLU A 3 8.89 -2.74 8.51
C GLU A 3 9.23 -3.78 7.44
N HIS A 4 10.49 -3.87 7.04
CA HIS A 4 10.95 -4.92 6.13
C HIS A 4 12.40 -5.30 6.36
N GLY A 5 12.72 -6.58 6.14
CA GLY A 5 14.06 -7.14 6.28
C GLY A 5 14.95 -7.03 5.03
N TYR A 6 14.52 -6.34 3.98
CA TYR A 6 15.21 -6.31 2.70
C TYR A 6 16.31 -5.23 2.59
N GLY A 7 16.62 -4.55 3.71
CA GLY A 7 17.62 -3.49 3.73
C GLY A 7 19.05 -4.00 3.52
N CYS A 8 19.57 -4.79 4.45
CA CYS A 8 20.98 -5.19 4.51
C CYS A 8 21.23 -6.63 4.09
N GLY A 9 20.37 -7.57 4.49
CA GLY A 9 20.62 -9.01 4.43
C GLY A 9 20.27 -9.69 3.11
N VAL A 10 19.79 -8.97 2.11
CA VAL A 10 19.25 -9.55 0.87
C VAL A 10 20.14 -9.23 -0.33
N ALA A 11 20.28 -10.20 -1.24
CA ALA A 11 20.87 -9.99 -2.56
C ALA A 11 19.91 -9.15 -3.42
N ILE A 12 20.00 -7.83 -3.29
CA ILE A 12 19.05 -6.86 -3.86
C ILE A 12 18.97 -6.91 -5.39
N ASP A 13 19.99 -7.46 -6.03
CA ASP A 13 20.05 -7.64 -7.48
C ASP A 13 19.66 -9.07 -7.92
N ALA A 14 19.23 -9.93 -6.97
CA ALA A 14 18.66 -11.23 -7.31
C ALA A 14 17.36 -11.06 -8.12
N PRO A 15 17.04 -11.98 -9.05
CA PRO A 15 15.85 -11.86 -9.90
C PRO A 15 14.54 -11.65 -9.12
N ASP A 16 14.40 -12.32 -7.99
CA ASP A 16 13.17 -12.26 -7.17
C ASP A 16 13.13 -11.08 -6.21
N ALA A 17 14.23 -10.34 -6.02
CA ALA A 17 14.28 -9.18 -5.13
C ALA A 17 13.33 -8.04 -5.58
N ILE A 18 13.01 -8.00 -6.87
CA ILE A 18 12.07 -7.00 -7.40
C ILE A 18 10.66 -7.13 -6.82
N ILE A 19 10.23 -8.33 -6.43
CA ILE A 19 8.88 -8.59 -5.94
C ILE A 19 8.63 -7.82 -4.62
N PRO A 20 9.40 -8.03 -3.53
CA PRO A 20 9.22 -7.28 -2.28
C PRO A 20 9.47 -5.78 -2.46
N ILE A 21 10.45 -5.37 -3.26
CA ILE A 21 10.72 -3.95 -3.52
C ILE A 21 9.50 -3.29 -4.17
N ARG A 22 8.94 -3.91 -5.20
CA ARG A 22 7.74 -3.44 -5.88
C ARG A 22 6.54 -3.40 -4.93
N THR A 23 6.37 -4.41 -4.09
CA THR A 23 5.28 -4.47 -3.10
C THR A 23 5.37 -3.31 -2.12
N LEU A 24 6.53 -3.06 -1.52
CA LEU A 24 6.75 -1.95 -0.59
C LEU A 24 6.48 -0.59 -1.27
N ARG A 25 6.96 -0.43 -2.51
CA ARG A 25 6.71 0.77 -3.30
C ARG A 25 5.21 0.98 -3.55
N HIS A 26 4.49 -0.05 -3.96
CA HIS A 26 3.06 0.05 -4.22
C HIS A 26 2.25 0.32 -2.94
N ILE A 27 2.66 -0.23 -1.81
CA ILE A 27 2.03 0.10 -0.53
C ILE A 27 2.22 1.58 -0.21
N SER A 28 3.43 2.11 -0.40
CA SER A 28 3.72 3.54 -0.18
C SER A 28 2.90 4.45 -1.10
N LEU A 29 2.54 3.97 -2.29
CA LEU A 29 1.70 4.67 -3.26
C LEU A 29 0.20 4.48 -3.04
N ASN A 30 -0.20 3.78 -1.99
CA ASN A 30 -1.62 3.56 -1.72
C ASN A 30 -2.34 4.90 -1.55
N PRO A 31 -3.43 5.15 -2.30
CA PRO A 31 -4.15 6.43 -2.27
C PRO A 31 -4.71 6.77 -0.89
N ASN A 32 -4.92 5.77 -0.01
CA ASN A 32 -5.35 6.03 1.37
C ASN A 32 -4.30 6.77 2.21
N PHE A 33 -3.03 6.73 1.83
CA PHE A 33 -1.96 7.52 2.48
C PHE A 33 -1.92 8.95 1.94
N GLY A 34 -2.50 9.19 0.77
CA GLY A 34 -2.59 10.52 0.17
C GLY A 34 -1.23 11.18 -0.08
N GLY A 35 -0.20 10.40 -0.36
CA GLY A 35 1.16 10.90 -0.59
C GLY A 35 1.97 11.20 0.68
N GLU A 36 1.38 11.10 1.86
CA GLU A 36 2.09 11.31 3.13
C GLU A 36 2.91 10.08 3.50
N VAL A 37 4.14 10.04 3.03
CA VAL A 37 5.08 8.94 3.25
C VAL A 37 6.40 9.50 3.73
N MET A 38 6.88 8.99 4.87
CA MET A 38 8.24 9.21 5.33
C MET A 38 9.00 7.89 5.39
N VAL A 39 10.29 7.93 5.22
CA VAL A 39 11.16 6.75 5.30
C VAL A 39 12.10 6.89 6.49
N VAL A 40 12.21 5.86 7.29
CA VAL A 40 13.26 5.74 8.30
C VAL A 40 14.30 4.77 7.77
N SER A 41 15.48 5.29 7.46
CA SER A 41 16.61 4.60 6.88
C SER A 41 17.68 4.35 7.94
N LEU A 42 18.36 3.20 7.87
CA LEU A 42 19.57 2.99 8.68
C LEU A 42 20.72 3.90 8.22
N GLY A 43 20.83 4.13 6.92
CA GLY A 43 21.91 4.87 6.29
C GLY A 43 22.97 3.98 5.61
N CYS A 44 23.02 2.69 5.93
CA CYS A 44 23.97 1.72 5.37
C CYS A 44 23.30 0.53 4.66
N GLU A 45 21.99 0.53 4.56
CA GLU A 45 21.26 -0.52 3.87
C GLU A 45 21.49 -0.51 2.35
N LYS A 46 21.40 -1.66 1.71
CA LYS A 46 21.53 -1.80 0.25
C LYS A 46 20.32 -1.23 -0.50
N LEU A 47 19.14 -1.35 0.10
CA LEU A 47 17.92 -0.74 -0.43
C LEU A 47 17.78 0.68 0.10
N GLN A 48 18.57 1.59 -0.46
CA GLN A 48 18.51 3.00 -0.11
C GLN A 48 17.14 3.60 -0.40
N PRO A 49 16.71 4.63 0.35
CA PRO A 49 15.40 5.28 0.17
C PRO A 49 15.09 5.68 -1.27
N GLU A 50 16.05 6.21 -1.99
CA GLU A 50 15.90 6.65 -3.38
C GLU A 50 15.73 5.47 -4.36
N ARG A 51 16.23 4.30 -4.00
CA ARG A 51 16.02 3.06 -4.77
C ARG A 51 14.63 2.47 -4.48
N LEU A 52 14.17 2.56 -3.24
CA LEU A 52 12.84 2.12 -2.85
C LEU A 52 11.76 3.02 -3.46
N LEU A 53 11.91 4.31 -3.29
CA LEU A 53 11.00 5.35 -3.76
C LEU A 53 11.77 6.36 -4.62
N PRO A 54 11.99 6.07 -5.90
CA PRO A 54 12.67 7.01 -6.79
C PRO A 54 11.98 8.38 -6.82
N PRO A 55 12.72 9.47 -7.03
CA PRO A 55 12.15 10.81 -7.13
C PRO A 55 10.97 10.85 -8.12
N GLY A 56 9.89 11.52 -7.74
CA GLY A 56 8.67 11.58 -8.53
C GLY A 56 7.75 10.36 -8.42
N THR A 57 8.11 9.35 -7.64
CA THR A 57 7.26 8.17 -7.44
C THR A 57 6.03 8.49 -6.58
N ILE A 58 6.19 9.34 -5.56
CA ILE A 58 5.10 9.77 -4.68
C ILE A 58 4.41 10.96 -5.31
N PRO A 59 3.11 10.88 -5.64
CA PRO A 59 2.39 12.01 -6.19
C PRO A 59 2.24 13.11 -5.14
N ILE A 60 2.43 14.36 -5.57
CA ILE A 60 2.08 15.52 -4.76
C ILE A 60 0.57 15.62 -4.74
N VAL A 61 -0.03 15.40 -3.57
CA VAL A 61 -1.49 15.47 -3.39
C VAL A 61 -1.91 16.84 -2.84
N ASP A 62 -0.97 17.59 -2.25
CA ASP A 62 -1.24 18.93 -1.71
C ASP A 62 -0.76 20.02 -2.67
N GLU A 63 -1.71 20.81 -3.21
CA GLU A 63 -1.41 21.96 -4.07
C GLU A 63 -0.52 23.02 -3.38
N ARG A 64 -0.54 23.07 -2.03
CA ARG A 64 0.31 23.99 -1.26
C ARG A 64 1.78 23.57 -1.30
N ALA A 65 2.06 22.26 -1.34
CA ALA A 65 3.42 21.75 -1.48
C ALA A 65 4.03 22.10 -2.86
N ILE A 66 3.18 22.29 -3.90
CA ILE A 66 3.62 22.70 -5.24
C ILE A 66 4.05 24.18 -5.23
N ALA A 67 3.40 25.01 -4.44
CA ALA A 67 3.70 26.45 -4.38
C ALA A 67 5.08 26.73 -3.78
N ASP A 68 5.55 25.90 -2.85
CA ASP A 68 6.83 26.08 -2.18
C ASP A 68 8.04 25.55 -2.98
N VAL A 69 7.82 24.61 -3.91
CA VAL A 69 8.93 23.94 -4.65
C VAL A 69 9.02 24.36 -6.13
N GLY A 70 8.06 25.12 -6.64
CA GLY A 70 8.00 25.53 -8.07
C GLY A 70 7.44 24.43 -8.98
N GLU A 71 6.87 24.82 -10.11
CA GLU A 71 6.08 23.98 -11.03
C GLU A 71 6.78 22.71 -11.58
N ASN A 72 8.11 22.57 -11.39
CA ASN A 72 8.90 21.46 -11.92
C ASN A 72 9.71 20.72 -10.86
N ALA A 73 9.56 21.01 -9.58
CA ALA A 73 10.32 20.35 -8.53
C ALA A 73 9.52 19.21 -7.90
N THR A 74 10.06 18.01 -8.00
CA THR A 74 9.59 16.87 -7.21
C THR A 74 9.99 17.13 -5.75
N PRO A 75 9.04 17.13 -4.79
CA PRO A 75 9.41 17.28 -3.39
C PRO A 75 10.38 16.18 -3.01
N PRO A 76 11.41 16.51 -2.22
CA PRO A 76 12.32 15.50 -1.71
C PRO A 76 11.53 14.49 -0.87
N LEU A 77 11.94 13.23 -0.95
CA LEU A 77 11.42 12.20 -0.05
C LEU A 77 11.80 12.57 1.39
N ASP A 78 10.83 12.57 2.29
CA ASP A 78 11.07 12.81 3.71
C ASP A 78 11.76 11.58 4.32
N VAL A 79 13.07 11.68 4.55
CA VAL A 79 13.91 10.59 5.05
C VAL A 79 14.55 10.99 6.36
N VAL A 80 14.42 10.12 7.37
CA VAL A 80 15.22 10.18 8.60
C VAL A 80 16.29 9.10 8.53
N VAL A 81 17.56 9.50 8.46
CA VAL A 81 18.70 8.58 8.44
C VAL A 81 19.19 8.38 9.87
N LEU A 82 19.10 7.16 10.40
CA LEU A 82 19.45 6.89 11.80
C LEU A 82 20.94 7.05 12.11
N GLN A 83 21.82 6.75 11.14
CA GLN A 83 23.27 6.89 11.27
C GLN A 83 23.79 8.27 10.85
N ASP A 84 22.92 9.26 10.74
CA ASP A 84 23.33 10.65 10.51
C ASP A 84 24.22 11.14 11.66
N GLU A 85 25.28 11.88 11.36
CA GLU A 85 26.22 12.45 12.35
C GLU A 85 25.54 13.40 13.34
N ALA A 86 24.41 13.99 12.97
CA ALA A 86 23.60 14.84 13.85
C ALA A 86 22.95 14.06 15.00
N HIS A 87 22.83 12.73 14.89
CA HIS A 87 22.23 11.91 15.91
C HIS A 87 23.24 11.47 16.97
N VAL A 88 23.07 11.97 18.20
CA VAL A 88 23.88 11.56 19.36
C VAL A 88 23.08 10.67 20.29
N GLY A 89 23.22 9.36 20.10
CA GLY A 89 22.53 8.33 20.87
C GLY A 89 21.10 8.09 20.44
N PHE A 90 20.48 7.07 21.03
CA PHE A 90 19.17 6.55 20.62
C PHE A 90 18.05 7.60 20.74
N MET A 91 18.05 8.41 21.78
CA MET A 91 16.98 9.38 21.99
C MET A 91 16.93 10.45 20.91
N SER A 92 18.07 10.92 20.40
CA SER A 92 18.08 11.90 19.32
C SER A 92 17.55 11.32 17.99
N MET A 93 17.76 10.02 17.75
CA MET A 93 17.14 9.33 16.62
C MET A 93 15.62 9.31 16.74
N VAL A 94 15.11 8.94 17.91
CA VAL A 94 13.66 8.94 18.21
C VAL A 94 13.06 10.32 18.03
N GLU A 95 13.69 11.35 18.59
CA GLU A 95 13.24 12.74 18.48
C GLU A 95 13.17 13.22 17.01
N SER A 96 14.14 12.85 16.19
CA SER A 96 14.13 13.15 14.75
C SER A 96 12.96 12.48 14.04
N ILE A 97 12.71 11.19 14.32
CA ILE A 97 11.58 10.46 13.77
C ILE A 97 10.26 11.12 14.16
N LEU A 98 10.08 11.42 15.45
CA LEU A 98 8.86 12.02 15.98
C LEU A 98 8.59 13.39 15.36
N ARG A 99 9.63 14.24 15.27
CA ARG A 99 9.52 15.58 14.67
C ARG A 99 9.05 15.49 13.21
N GLN A 100 9.63 14.60 12.43
CA GLN A 100 9.22 14.43 11.04
C GLN A 100 7.80 13.85 10.94
N ALA A 101 7.45 12.89 11.80
CA ALA A 101 6.12 12.32 11.85
C ALA A 101 5.04 13.36 12.24
N GLU A 102 5.35 14.28 13.14
CA GLU A 102 4.45 15.38 13.53
C GLU A 102 4.07 16.25 12.33
N LEU A 103 5.03 16.61 11.48
CA LEU A 103 4.75 17.37 10.25
C LEU A 103 3.79 16.64 9.30
N HIS A 104 3.97 15.33 9.13
CA HIS A 104 3.05 14.51 8.34
C HIS A 104 1.66 14.43 8.98
N LEU A 105 1.59 14.29 10.31
CA LEU A 105 0.33 14.23 11.04
C LEU A 105 -0.45 15.56 10.96
N GLU A 106 0.23 16.69 11.02
CA GLU A 106 -0.40 18.00 10.84
C GLU A 106 -1.07 18.10 9.47
N ARG A 107 -0.35 17.75 8.38
CA ARG A 107 -0.91 17.72 7.03
C ARG A 107 -2.08 16.75 6.88
N LEU A 108 -2.00 15.58 7.50
CA LEU A 108 -3.10 14.61 7.50
C LEU A 108 -4.33 15.12 8.27
N ASN A 109 -4.13 15.82 9.39
CA ASN A 109 -5.21 16.36 10.21
C ASN A 109 -5.94 17.53 9.55
N ASP A 110 -5.28 18.26 8.65
CA ASP A 110 -5.90 19.33 7.87
C ASP A 110 -6.88 18.83 6.79
N ARG A 111 -6.82 17.54 6.48
CA ARG A 111 -7.68 16.92 5.47
C ARG A 111 -9.11 16.82 5.97
N ARG A 112 -10.04 17.16 5.09
CA ARG A 112 -11.47 17.06 5.39
C ARG A 112 -12.09 15.89 4.66
N ARG A 113 -13.01 15.22 5.33
CA ARG A 113 -13.84 14.19 4.70
C ARG A 113 -14.82 14.84 3.74
N VAL A 114 -14.98 14.21 2.59
CA VAL A 114 -15.99 14.60 1.57
C VAL A 114 -16.89 13.41 1.28
N THR A 115 -18.12 13.71 0.83
CA THR A 115 -19.04 12.68 0.39
C THR A 115 -18.66 12.25 -1.03
N VAL A 116 -18.50 10.96 -1.23
CA VAL A 116 -18.21 10.36 -2.54
C VAL A 116 -19.21 9.25 -2.84
N PRO A 117 -19.47 8.93 -4.11
CA PRO A 117 -20.31 7.79 -4.47
C PRO A 117 -19.62 6.48 -4.08
N ALA A 118 -20.43 5.42 -3.83
CA ALA A 118 -19.88 4.10 -3.50
C ALA A 118 -18.95 3.54 -4.60
N SER A 119 -19.11 3.97 -5.84
CA SER A 119 -18.23 3.59 -6.96
C SER A 119 -16.76 4.05 -6.81
N ALA A 120 -16.50 5.00 -5.92
CA ALA A 120 -15.12 5.39 -5.57
C ALA A 120 -14.44 4.41 -4.60
N LEU A 121 -15.21 3.49 -4.00
CA LEU A 121 -14.69 2.52 -3.03
C LEU A 121 -14.11 1.30 -3.75
N VAL A 122 -12.86 0.97 -3.41
CA VAL A 122 -12.19 -0.26 -3.82
C VAL A 122 -11.83 -1.05 -2.56
N VAL A 123 -12.34 -2.26 -2.44
CA VAL A 123 -12.13 -3.12 -1.26
C VAL A 123 -11.39 -4.37 -1.69
N GLY A 124 -10.25 -4.64 -1.06
CA GLY A 124 -9.55 -5.90 -1.18
C GLY A 124 -9.95 -6.84 -0.03
N VAL A 125 -10.23 -8.10 -0.34
CA VAL A 125 -10.45 -9.15 0.64
C VAL A 125 -9.38 -10.22 0.51
N GLN A 126 -9.00 -10.78 1.65
CA GLN A 126 -7.95 -11.80 1.76
C GLN A 126 -8.32 -12.78 2.85
N CYS A 127 -7.95 -14.04 2.68
CA CYS A 127 -8.06 -15.05 3.74
C CYS A 127 -7.09 -14.72 4.88
N GLY A 128 -7.58 -14.74 6.13
CA GLY A 128 -6.77 -14.49 7.32
C GLY A 128 -6.28 -15.78 7.95
N GLY A 129 -7.13 -16.42 8.76
CA GLY A 129 -6.86 -17.71 9.40
C GLY A 129 -7.74 -18.79 8.82
N SER A 130 -7.14 -19.89 8.39
CA SER A 130 -7.88 -21.02 7.82
C SER A 130 -8.47 -21.89 8.94
N ASP A 131 -9.72 -21.62 9.34
CA ASP A 131 -10.47 -22.45 10.26
C ASP A 131 -11.83 -22.83 9.68
N ALA A 132 -12.37 -23.96 10.11
CA ALA A 132 -13.64 -24.48 9.57
C ALA A 132 -14.85 -23.57 9.90
N PHE A 133 -14.79 -22.82 11.00
CA PHE A 133 -15.87 -21.91 11.40
C PHE A 133 -15.97 -20.68 10.49
N SER A 134 -14.86 -20.18 9.98
CA SER A 134 -14.88 -19.04 9.06
C SER A 134 -15.70 -19.33 7.80
N GLY A 135 -15.67 -20.58 7.33
CA GLY A 135 -16.46 -21.03 6.18
C GLY A 135 -17.97 -20.94 6.37
N VAL A 136 -18.47 -21.03 7.60
CA VAL A 136 -19.91 -20.98 7.92
C VAL A 136 -20.34 -19.67 8.59
N THR A 137 -19.42 -18.80 8.95
CA THR A 137 -19.68 -17.54 9.66
C THR A 137 -19.10 -16.34 8.91
N ALA A 138 -17.81 -16.10 9.01
CA ALA A 138 -17.16 -14.91 8.48
C ALA A 138 -17.23 -14.83 6.94
N ASN A 139 -16.93 -15.93 6.24
CA ASN A 139 -16.90 -15.92 4.78
C ASN A 139 -18.27 -15.64 4.15
N PRO A 140 -19.39 -16.26 4.59
CA PRO A 140 -20.72 -15.88 4.11
C PRO A 140 -21.08 -14.43 4.43
N ALA A 141 -20.71 -13.92 5.61
CA ALA A 141 -20.96 -12.53 5.98
C ALA A 141 -20.18 -11.55 5.10
N VAL A 142 -18.91 -11.83 4.85
CA VAL A 142 -18.08 -11.05 3.92
C VAL A 142 -18.64 -11.13 2.51
N GLY A 143 -19.03 -12.32 2.04
CA GLY A 143 -19.63 -12.51 0.72
C GLY A 143 -20.90 -11.67 0.54
N PHE A 144 -21.79 -11.67 1.54
CA PHE A 144 -23.00 -10.84 1.51
C PHE A 144 -22.67 -9.34 1.52
N CYS A 145 -21.70 -8.92 2.33
CA CYS A 145 -21.26 -7.53 2.38
C CYS A 145 -20.69 -7.10 1.01
N THR A 146 -19.86 -7.92 0.39
CA THR A 146 -19.29 -7.61 -0.93
C THR A 146 -20.34 -7.54 -2.02
N ASP A 147 -21.36 -8.40 -1.98
CA ASP A 147 -22.50 -8.31 -2.90
C ASP A 147 -23.25 -6.96 -2.77
N LEU A 148 -23.45 -6.47 -1.54
CA LEU A 148 -24.05 -5.15 -1.31
C LEU A 148 -23.17 -4.02 -1.86
N LEU A 149 -21.87 -4.08 -1.63
CA LEU A 149 -20.92 -3.08 -2.13
C LEU A 149 -20.92 -3.04 -3.66
N VAL A 150 -20.83 -4.18 -4.32
CA VAL A 150 -20.86 -4.26 -5.79
C VAL A 150 -22.17 -3.74 -6.36
N ARG A 151 -23.33 -4.08 -5.74
CA ARG A 151 -24.64 -3.52 -6.14
C ARG A 151 -24.69 -2.00 -5.98
N ALA A 152 -23.98 -1.45 -5.02
CA ALA A 152 -23.84 0.01 -4.85
C ALA A 152 -22.84 0.64 -5.83
N GLY A 153 -22.17 -0.13 -6.67
CA GLY A 153 -21.21 0.31 -7.68
C GLY A 153 -19.74 0.25 -7.24
N ALA A 154 -19.44 -0.22 -6.03
CA ALA A 154 -18.06 -0.39 -5.56
C ALA A 154 -17.33 -1.52 -6.30
N THR A 155 -16.01 -1.48 -6.27
CA THR A 155 -15.15 -2.56 -6.76
C THR A 155 -14.68 -3.40 -5.59
N VAL A 156 -14.85 -4.72 -5.69
CA VAL A 156 -14.31 -5.68 -4.73
C VAL A 156 -13.32 -6.59 -5.44
N MET A 157 -12.15 -6.74 -4.85
CA MET A 157 -11.08 -7.61 -5.34
C MET A 157 -10.73 -8.65 -4.29
N PHE A 158 -10.39 -9.83 -4.73
CA PHE A 158 -9.77 -10.85 -3.88
C PHE A 158 -8.47 -11.34 -4.50
N SER A 159 -7.56 -11.76 -3.65
CA SER A 159 -6.30 -12.40 -4.01
C SER A 159 -6.36 -13.90 -3.75
N GLU A 160 -5.24 -14.58 -3.92
CA GLU A 160 -5.12 -16.01 -3.58
C GLU A 160 -6.01 -16.91 -4.46
N VAL A 161 -5.78 -16.85 -5.78
CA VAL A 161 -6.53 -17.61 -6.80
C VAL A 161 -6.65 -19.10 -6.45
N THR A 162 -5.63 -19.67 -5.78
CA THR A 162 -5.63 -21.06 -5.33
C THR A 162 -6.74 -21.39 -4.32
N GLU A 163 -7.18 -20.42 -3.54
CA GLU A 163 -8.27 -20.57 -2.56
C GLU A 163 -9.65 -20.76 -3.21
N VAL A 164 -9.83 -20.29 -4.44
CA VAL A 164 -11.10 -20.33 -5.16
C VAL A 164 -11.14 -21.39 -6.26
N ARG A 165 -10.08 -22.18 -6.42
CA ARG A 165 -9.96 -23.18 -7.49
C ARG A 165 -11.14 -24.16 -7.51
N ASP A 166 -11.56 -24.66 -6.35
CA ASP A 166 -12.64 -25.65 -6.25
C ASP A 166 -14.04 -25.02 -6.44
N GLY A 167 -14.12 -23.67 -6.45
CA GLY A 167 -15.33 -22.88 -6.73
C GLY A 167 -15.33 -22.22 -8.12
N ILE A 168 -14.43 -22.61 -9.02
CA ILE A 168 -14.24 -21.92 -10.30
C ILE A 168 -15.51 -21.84 -11.15
N ASP A 169 -16.35 -22.88 -11.15
CA ASP A 169 -17.60 -22.90 -11.91
C ASP A 169 -18.59 -21.85 -11.41
N GLN A 170 -18.61 -21.57 -10.10
CA GLN A 170 -19.44 -20.53 -9.51
C GLN A 170 -18.99 -19.14 -9.91
N LEU A 171 -17.68 -18.93 -10.02
CA LEU A 171 -17.11 -17.65 -10.42
C LEU A 171 -17.26 -17.41 -11.92
N THR A 172 -16.94 -18.41 -12.73
CA THR A 172 -17.01 -18.30 -14.20
C THR A 172 -18.44 -18.14 -14.70
N SER A 173 -19.43 -18.74 -14.02
CA SER A 173 -20.85 -18.53 -14.35
C SER A 173 -21.32 -17.08 -14.13
N ARG A 174 -20.60 -16.29 -13.35
CA ARG A 174 -20.86 -14.87 -13.05
C ARG A 174 -19.96 -13.92 -13.84
N ALA A 175 -19.07 -14.45 -14.68
CA ALA A 175 -18.15 -13.63 -15.46
C ALA A 175 -18.90 -12.69 -16.42
N ALA A 176 -18.41 -11.48 -16.59
CA ALA A 176 -19.03 -10.48 -17.45
C ALA A 176 -19.01 -10.89 -18.94
N THR A 177 -17.99 -11.64 -19.37
CA THR A 177 -17.88 -12.17 -20.71
C THR A 177 -17.26 -13.59 -20.72
N PRO A 178 -17.47 -14.37 -21.77
CA PRO A 178 -16.83 -15.70 -21.92
C PRO A 178 -15.30 -15.63 -21.89
N GLU A 179 -14.70 -14.56 -22.41
CA GLU A 179 -13.25 -14.36 -22.41
C GLU A 179 -12.70 -14.17 -21.00
N VAL A 180 -13.43 -13.45 -20.15
CA VAL A 180 -13.10 -13.29 -18.72
C VAL A 180 -13.18 -14.64 -18.00
N ALA A 181 -14.24 -15.40 -18.22
CA ALA A 181 -14.36 -16.75 -17.69
C ALA A 181 -13.18 -17.65 -18.09
N ALA A 182 -12.83 -17.64 -19.37
CA ALA A 182 -11.70 -18.41 -19.89
C ALA A 182 -10.35 -17.92 -19.34
N ALA A 183 -10.19 -16.64 -19.05
CA ALA A 183 -9.01 -16.12 -18.39
C ALA A 183 -8.89 -16.64 -16.95
N MET A 184 -9.98 -16.61 -16.19
CA MET A 184 -10.01 -17.12 -14.81
C MET A 184 -9.66 -18.62 -14.71
N ILE A 185 -10.04 -19.42 -15.72
CA ILE A 185 -9.71 -20.87 -15.74
C ILE A 185 -8.21 -21.09 -16.04
N ARG A 186 -7.57 -20.19 -16.76
CA ARG A 186 -6.15 -20.33 -17.12
C ARG A 186 -5.19 -19.96 -15.99
N GLU A 187 -5.57 -19.06 -15.11
CA GLU A 187 -4.77 -18.65 -13.92
C GLU A 187 -4.85 -19.68 -12.80
#